data_c8f9f4c33e39e05feb70986385e538e6
#
_entry.id   c8f9f4c33e39e05feb70986385e538e6
#
_cell.length_a   1.000
_cell.length_b   1.000
_cell.length_c   1.000
_cell.angle_alpha   90.00
_cell.angle_beta   90.00
_cell.angle_gamma   90.00
#
_symmetry.space_group_name_H-M   'P 1'
#
loop_
_entity.id
_entity.type
_entity.pdbx_description
1 polymer ?
#
loop_
_entity_poly.entity_id
_entity_poly.type
_entity_poly.pdbx_seq_one_letter_code
_entity_poly.pdbx_strand_id
1 'polypeptide(L)'
;MSFYSNFQSDKCPGSVTGNPLNGLTEKVCIQAEKIFDACIKQSQTDNYTLVLTDLSPANPTYPLTFVSARSTTSEATISNLNIERQVDRHCARVQATVTIPLEVLYTDANGVDGSATALVSLVQDVLLYVPSPSIMPFTVRAVVSAVAPDGAYDATTQGFIVSICSTVILKIAMPVELLIPAYGYCAIPPAQEYSQEVCAGFFELPLYPQTRVGGGKGGCGGGGSGCCGG
;
A
#
# COMPACT_ATOMS: atom_id res chain seq x y z
N MET A 1 1.02 -3.72 21.75
CA MET A 1 -0.05 -4.74 21.83
C MET A 1 -0.78 -4.79 20.49
N SER A 2 -1.07 -5.99 20.01
CA SER A 2 -1.93 -6.18 18.84
C SER A 2 -3.40 -6.04 19.28
N PHE A 3 -4.29 -5.58 18.39
CA PHE A 3 -5.74 -5.61 18.60
C PHE A 3 -6.29 -6.99 19.01
N TYR A 4 -5.51 -8.04 18.82
CA TYR A 4 -5.89 -9.43 19.11
C TYR A 4 -5.44 -9.93 20.50
N SER A 5 -4.74 -9.11 21.30
CA SER A 5 -4.30 -9.52 22.63
C SER A 5 -5.30 -9.06 23.69
N ASN A 6 -6.13 -9.97 24.18
CA ASN A 6 -6.96 -9.88 25.41
C ASN A 6 -7.82 -8.62 25.65
N PHE A 7 -8.05 -7.79 24.64
CA PHE A 7 -8.96 -6.67 24.76
C PHE A 7 -10.38 -7.13 24.42
N GLN A 8 -11.17 -7.47 25.44
CA GLN A 8 -12.61 -7.75 25.32
C GLN A 8 -13.40 -6.44 25.15
N SER A 9 -13.18 -5.73 24.05
CA SER A 9 -13.99 -4.57 23.71
C SER A 9 -14.78 -4.88 22.44
N ASP A 10 -16.09 -4.73 22.50
CA ASP A 10 -16.99 -4.82 21.34
C ASP A 10 -16.63 -3.82 20.20
N LYS A 11 -15.68 -2.91 20.47
CA LYS A 11 -15.16 -1.90 19.53
C LYS A 11 -13.82 -2.25 18.91
N CYS A 12 -13.30 -3.45 19.13
CA CYS A 12 -12.10 -3.93 18.48
C CYS A 12 -12.41 -4.58 17.14
N PRO A 13 -11.51 -4.47 16.14
CA PRO A 13 -11.65 -5.22 14.89
C PRO A 13 -11.75 -6.72 15.15
N GLY A 14 -12.69 -7.40 14.50
CA GLY A 14 -12.89 -8.82 14.66
C GLY A 14 -14.06 -9.34 13.84
N SER A 15 -14.39 -10.62 14.02
CA SER A 15 -15.53 -11.24 13.37
C SER A 15 -16.86 -10.71 13.92
N VAL A 16 -17.78 -10.39 13.03
CA VAL A 16 -19.15 -10.03 13.41
C VAL A 16 -19.91 -11.28 13.81
N THR A 17 -20.40 -11.33 15.05
CA THR A 17 -21.22 -12.43 15.57
C THR A 17 -22.64 -11.96 15.81
N GLY A 18 -23.63 -12.79 15.46
CA GLY A 18 -25.05 -12.44 15.63
C GLY A 18 -25.58 -11.51 14.52
N ASN A 19 -26.55 -10.65 14.87
CA ASN A 19 -27.13 -9.71 13.90
C ASN A 19 -26.18 -8.52 13.68
N PRO A 20 -25.67 -8.31 12.43
CA PRO A 20 -24.73 -7.23 12.14
C PRO A 20 -25.33 -5.82 12.28
N LEU A 21 -26.65 -5.69 12.42
CA LEU A 21 -27.30 -4.40 12.67
C LEU A 21 -27.27 -3.99 14.14
N ASN A 22 -26.96 -4.92 15.03
CA ASN A 22 -26.86 -4.62 16.45
C ASN A 22 -25.57 -3.82 16.72
N GLY A 23 -25.70 -2.72 17.45
CA GLY A 23 -24.56 -1.87 17.83
C GLY A 23 -24.23 -0.77 16.79
N LEU A 24 -24.92 -0.67 15.67
CA LEU A 24 -24.77 0.47 14.75
C LEU A 24 -25.20 1.76 15.44
N THR A 25 -24.31 2.76 15.44
CA THR A 25 -24.54 4.04 16.12
C THR A 25 -24.87 5.17 15.17
N GLU A 26 -24.24 5.19 14.01
CA GLU A 26 -24.33 6.30 13.06
C GLU A 26 -24.01 5.90 11.63
N LYS A 27 -24.29 6.81 10.71
CA LYS A 27 -23.76 6.75 9.32
C LYS A 27 -22.66 7.78 9.21
N VAL A 28 -21.49 7.33 8.77
CA VAL A 28 -20.32 8.19 8.60
C VAL A 28 -19.89 8.25 7.15
N CYS A 29 -19.43 9.42 6.72
CA CYS A 29 -18.77 9.58 5.44
C CYS A 29 -17.27 9.27 5.65
N ILE A 30 -16.77 8.32 4.87
CA ILE A 30 -15.33 7.98 4.88
C ILE A 30 -14.76 8.21 3.49
N GLN A 31 -13.54 8.69 3.44
CA GLN A 31 -12.74 8.66 2.21
C GLN A 31 -12.13 7.29 2.07
N ALA A 32 -12.38 6.64 0.94
CA ALA A 32 -11.86 5.32 0.62
C ALA A 32 -11.31 5.29 -0.81
N GLU A 33 -10.40 4.38 -1.07
CA GLU A 33 -9.94 4.08 -2.42
C GLU A 33 -10.78 2.94 -3.00
N LYS A 34 -11.62 3.27 -3.97
CA LYS A 34 -12.42 2.27 -4.69
C LYS A 34 -11.59 1.63 -5.78
N ILE A 35 -11.44 0.32 -5.72
CA ILE A 35 -10.81 -0.48 -6.77
C ILE A 35 -11.88 -0.89 -7.78
N PHE A 36 -11.71 -0.50 -9.04
CA PHE A 36 -12.61 -0.87 -10.13
C PHE A 36 -12.27 -2.21 -10.73
N ASP A 37 -10.97 -2.48 -10.86
CA ASP A 37 -10.44 -3.76 -11.34
C ASP A 37 -9.00 -3.93 -10.89
N ALA A 38 -8.56 -5.18 -10.85
CA ALA A 38 -7.20 -5.53 -10.51
C ALA A 38 -6.80 -6.85 -11.17
N CYS A 39 -5.55 -6.95 -11.60
CA CYS A 39 -4.98 -8.21 -12.07
C CYS A 39 -3.65 -8.49 -11.37
N ILE A 40 -3.36 -9.75 -11.17
CA ILE A 40 -2.08 -10.24 -10.65
C ILE A 40 -1.32 -10.94 -11.78
N LYS A 41 -0.04 -10.59 -11.92
CA LYS A 41 0.90 -11.28 -12.79
C LYS A 41 2.12 -11.70 -12.00
N GLN A 42 2.40 -12.99 -12.04
CA GLN A 42 3.61 -13.58 -11.48
C GLN A 42 4.51 -14.03 -12.63
N SER A 43 5.77 -13.68 -12.56
CA SER A 43 6.74 -14.01 -13.60
C SER A 43 8.13 -14.24 -13.02
N GLN A 44 8.87 -15.11 -13.70
CA GLN A 44 10.30 -15.25 -13.53
C GLN A 44 10.97 -14.66 -14.77
N THR A 45 12.01 -13.86 -14.55
CA THR A 45 12.83 -13.28 -15.60
C THR A 45 14.27 -13.71 -15.35
N ASP A 46 14.78 -14.56 -16.22
CA ASP A 46 16.13 -15.07 -16.13
C ASP A 46 17.13 -14.12 -16.82
N ASN A 47 18.37 -14.21 -16.42
CA ASN A 47 19.48 -13.41 -16.97
C ASN A 47 19.25 -11.90 -16.92
N TYR A 48 18.57 -11.41 -15.87
CA TYR A 48 18.37 -9.99 -15.67
C TYR A 48 19.64 -9.35 -15.09
N THR A 49 20.14 -8.30 -15.73
CA THR A 49 21.32 -7.57 -15.25
C THR A 49 20.89 -6.51 -14.23
N LEU A 50 21.34 -6.69 -12.98
CA LEU A 50 21.18 -5.68 -11.93
C LEU A 50 22.39 -4.75 -11.93
N VAL A 51 22.13 -3.48 -12.21
CA VAL A 51 23.13 -2.40 -12.05
C VAL A 51 23.03 -1.89 -10.61
N LEU A 52 24.15 -1.93 -9.90
CA LEU A 52 24.23 -1.55 -8.50
C LEU A 52 24.43 -0.04 -8.35
N THR A 53 23.68 0.56 -7.42
CA THR A 53 23.82 1.95 -6.98
C THR A 53 23.87 2.00 -5.47
N ASP A 54 24.32 3.12 -4.91
CA ASP A 54 24.35 3.37 -3.45
C ASP A 54 25.00 2.22 -2.65
N LEU A 55 26.20 1.79 -3.07
CA LEU A 55 26.92 0.72 -2.41
C LEU A 55 27.32 1.12 -0.97
N SER A 56 27.11 0.22 -0.04
CA SER A 56 27.54 0.34 1.36
C SER A 56 28.25 -0.94 1.80
N PRO A 57 29.58 -0.91 2.07
CA PRO A 57 30.50 0.24 2.01
C PRO A 57 30.68 0.80 0.58
N ALA A 58 30.98 2.09 0.49
CA ALA A 58 31.04 2.80 -0.80
C ALA A 58 32.12 2.31 -1.77
N ASN A 59 33.17 1.65 -1.27
CA ASN A 59 34.28 1.12 -2.06
C ASN A 59 34.53 -0.35 -1.71
N PRO A 60 33.68 -1.28 -2.13
CA PRO A 60 33.91 -2.70 -1.89
C PRO A 60 35.06 -3.21 -2.74
N THR A 61 35.70 -4.28 -2.29
CA THR A 61 36.75 -4.97 -3.05
C THR A 61 36.12 -5.99 -3.99
N TYR A 62 36.41 -5.88 -5.27
CA TYR A 62 35.85 -6.78 -6.30
C TYR A 62 36.70 -8.07 -6.45
N PRO A 63 36.12 -9.21 -6.90
CA PRO A 63 34.74 -9.38 -7.30
C PRO A 63 33.80 -9.46 -6.09
N LEU A 64 32.49 -9.11 -6.33
CA LEU A 64 31.46 -9.26 -5.34
C LEU A 64 30.80 -10.65 -5.44
N THR A 65 30.40 -11.19 -4.30
CA THR A 65 29.61 -12.42 -4.21
C THR A 65 28.16 -12.07 -3.89
N PHE A 66 27.22 -12.50 -4.72
CA PHE A 66 25.79 -12.27 -4.51
C PHE A 66 25.28 -13.07 -3.31
N VAL A 67 24.46 -12.43 -2.46
CA VAL A 67 23.80 -13.09 -1.33
C VAL A 67 22.29 -13.20 -1.58
N SER A 68 21.65 -12.08 -1.84
CA SER A 68 20.21 -12.04 -2.14
C SER A 68 19.80 -10.66 -2.66
N ALA A 69 18.64 -10.57 -3.33
CA ALA A 69 18.00 -9.30 -3.60
C ALA A 69 16.50 -9.40 -3.34
N ARG A 70 15.92 -8.30 -2.83
CA ARG A 70 14.48 -8.22 -2.51
C ARG A 70 13.94 -6.81 -2.70
N SER A 71 12.64 -6.71 -3.00
CA SER A 71 11.99 -5.40 -3.09
C SER A 71 11.95 -4.70 -1.74
N THR A 72 12.24 -3.40 -1.73
CA THR A 72 12.25 -2.56 -0.52
C THR A 72 10.89 -1.95 -0.22
N THR A 73 10.01 -1.87 -1.23
CA THR A 73 8.67 -1.28 -1.11
C THR A 73 7.63 -2.23 -1.68
N SER A 74 6.40 -2.11 -1.20
CA SER A 74 5.23 -2.81 -1.75
C SER A 74 4.57 -2.04 -2.89
N GLU A 75 4.92 -0.77 -3.13
CA GLU A 75 4.43 0.03 -4.23
C GLU A 75 5.58 0.32 -5.21
N ALA A 76 5.29 0.20 -6.50
CA ALA A 76 6.24 0.48 -7.56
C ALA A 76 5.91 1.77 -8.29
N THR A 77 6.91 2.35 -8.94
CA THR A 77 6.73 3.48 -9.84
C THR A 77 6.22 2.98 -11.19
N ILE A 78 5.18 3.63 -11.70
CA ILE A 78 4.63 3.37 -13.04
C ILE A 78 5.09 4.45 -14.00
N SER A 79 5.60 4.05 -15.15
CA SER A 79 5.98 4.91 -16.26
C SER A 79 5.44 4.36 -17.58
N ASN A 80 5.50 5.15 -18.65
CA ASN A 80 5.06 4.76 -19.99
C ASN A 80 3.63 4.18 -20.01
N LEU A 81 2.74 4.75 -19.18
CA LEU A 81 1.36 4.29 -19.08
C LEU A 81 0.61 4.66 -20.38
N ASN A 82 0.07 3.64 -21.03
CA ASN A 82 -0.82 3.77 -22.19
C ASN A 82 -2.09 2.96 -21.95
N ILE A 83 -3.26 3.57 -22.19
CA ILE A 83 -4.57 2.95 -21.99
C ILE A 83 -5.36 3.04 -23.28
N GLU A 84 -5.53 1.90 -23.94
CA GLU A 84 -6.29 1.77 -25.18
C GLU A 84 -7.67 1.19 -24.91
N ARG A 85 -8.72 2.04 -24.98
CA ARG A 85 -10.10 1.60 -24.83
C ARG A 85 -10.57 0.87 -26.08
N GLN A 86 -11.12 -0.31 -25.92
CA GLN A 86 -11.72 -1.07 -27.02
C GLN A 86 -13.17 -0.65 -27.22
N VAL A 87 -13.58 -0.40 -28.48
CA VAL A 87 -14.88 0.19 -28.83
C VAL A 87 -16.07 -0.65 -28.35
N ASP A 88 -15.94 -1.97 -28.31
CA ASP A 88 -17.04 -2.90 -28.01
C ASP A 88 -16.86 -3.70 -26.71
N ARG A 89 -15.90 -3.31 -25.86
CA ARG A 89 -15.60 -4.04 -24.61
C ARG A 89 -15.51 -3.09 -23.42
N HIS A 90 -15.99 -3.55 -22.29
CA HIS A 90 -15.84 -2.82 -21.02
C HIS A 90 -14.40 -2.79 -20.49
N CYS A 91 -13.49 -3.53 -21.15
CA CYS A 91 -12.08 -3.59 -20.79
C CYS A 91 -11.24 -2.71 -21.72
N ALA A 92 -10.17 -2.15 -21.17
CA ALA A 92 -9.13 -1.46 -21.90
C ALA A 92 -7.81 -2.24 -21.80
N ARG A 93 -6.99 -2.15 -22.83
CA ARG A 93 -5.61 -2.61 -22.78
C ARG A 93 -4.78 -1.58 -22.02
N VAL A 94 -4.15 -2.02 -20.94
CA VAL A 94 -3.28 -1.19 -20.11
C VAL A 94 -1.85 -1.66 -20.28
N GLN A 95 -1.02 -0.79 -20.84
CA GLN A 95 0.41 -1.02 -21.00
C GLN A 95 1.16 -0.06 -20.07
N ALA A 96 2.13 -0.58 -19.33
CA ALA A 96 2.91 0.22 -18.41
C ALA A 96 4.28 -0.42 -18.14
N THR A 97 5.25 0.41 -17.79
CA THR A 97 6.52 -0.05 -17.23
C THR A 97 6.46 0.13 -15.72
N VAL A 98 6.63 -0.98 -14.99
CA VAL A 98 6.63 -1.02 -13.53
C VAL A 98 8.07 -1.13 -13.05
N THR A 99 8.56 -0.13 -12.31
CA THR A 99 9.91 -0.08 -11.77
C THR A 99 9.90 -0.38 -10.29
N ILE A 100 10.63 -1.41 -9.89
CA ILE A 100 10.69 -1.97 -8.54
C ILE A 100 12.08 -1.70 -7.96
N PRO A 101 12.20 -0.97 -6.84
CA PRO A 101 13.47 -0.83 -6.14
C PRO A 101 13.80 -2.10 -5.36
N LEU A 102 15.05 -2.56 -5.50
CA LEU A 102 15.58 -3.72 -4.78
C LEU A 102 16.72 -3.30 -3.84
N GLU A 103 16.77 -3.92 -2.68
CA GLU A 103 17.98 -4.03 -1.86
C GLU A 103 18.72 -5.29 -2.27
N VAL A 104 20.00 -5.13 -2.60
CA VAL A 104 20.89 -6.22 -3.00
C VAL A 104 21.93 -6.40 -1.90
N LEU A 105 22.01 -7.60 -1.34
CA LEU A 105 23.02 -7.98 -0.36
C LEU A 105 24.14 -8.73 -1.06
N TYR A 106 25.37 -8.38 -0.72
CA TYR A 106 26.58 -9.01 -1.27
C TYR A 106 27.67 -9.13 -0.22
N THR A 107 28.67 -9.97 -0.50
CA THR A 107 29.93 -10.03 0.25
C THR A 107 31.07 -9.66 -0.71
N ASP A 108 31.99 -8.81 -0.30
CA ASP A 108 33.13 -8.40 -1.10
C ASP A 108 34.26 -9.47 -1.11
N ALA A 109 35.28 -9.25 -1.92
CA ALA A 109 36.39 -10.20 -2.03
C ALA A 109 37.21 -10.35 -0.73
N ASN A 110 37.10 -9.43 0.23
CA ASN A 110 37.69 -9.51 1.55
C ASN A 110 36.78 -10.18 2.60
N GLY A 111 35.58 -10.64 2.20
CA GLY A 111 34.63 -11.24 3.10
C GLY A 111 33.84 -10.21 3.92
N VAL A 112 33.78 -8.95 3.49
CA VAL A 112 33.01 -7.89 4.13
C VAL A 112 31.61 -7.87 3.52
N ASP A 113 30.58 -7.98 4.36
CA ASP A 113 29.18 -7.88 3.93
C ASP A 113 28.83 -6.44 3.56
N GLY A 114 28.04 -6.31 2.49
CA GLY A 114 27.61 -5.04 1.99
C GLY A 114 26.19 -5.07 1.42
N SER A 115 25.65 -3.90 1.17
CA SER A 115 24.37 -3.71 0.51
C SER A 115 24.47 -2.68 -0.60
N ALA A 116 23.56 -2.79 -1.57
CA ALA A 116 23.42 -1.83 -2.66
C ALA A 116 21.93 -1.71 -3.03
N THR A 117 21.57 -0.67 -3.76
CA THR A 117 20.27 -0.56 -4.40
C THR A 117 20.35 -0.92 -5.87
N ALA A 118 19.27 -1.48 -6.41
CA ALA A 118 19.11 -1.72 -7.83
C ALA A 118 17.66 -1.49 -8.24
N LEU A 119 17.42 -1.23 -9.52
CA LEU A 119 16.07 -1.05 -10.08
C LEU A 119 15.77 -2.15 -11.10
N VAL A 120 14.60 -2.74 -10.96
CA VAL A 120 14.05 -3.68 -11.94
C VAL A 120 12.88 -3.07 -12.66
N SER A 121 12.93 -3.03 -13.98
CA SER A 121 11.86 -2.51 -14.82
C SER A 121 11.18 -3.63 -15.59
N LEU A 122 9.88 -3.81 -15.34
CA LEU A 122 9.05 -4.86 -15.93
C LEU A 122 7.94 -4.27 -16.79
N VAL A 123 7.87 -4.67 -18.06
CA VAL A 123 6.77 -4.27 -18.94
C VAL A 123 5.53 -5.09 -18.62
N GLN A 124 4.43 -4.41 -18.39
CA GLN A 124 3.11 -4.98 -18.21
C GLN A 124 2.23 -4.65 -19.41
N ASP A 125 1.46 -5.64 -19.86
CA ASP A 125 0.47 -5.50 -20.93
C ASP A 125 -0.72 -6.41 -20.54
N VAL A 126 -1.81 -5.78 -20.11
CA VAL A 126 -2.94 -6.48 -19.50
C VAL A 126 -4.27 -5.85 -19.92
N LEU A 127 -5.35 -6.61 -19.82
CA LEU A 127 -6.71 -6.12 -19.98
C LEU A 127 -7.32 -5.85 -18.61
N LEU A 128 -7.80 -4.62 -18.39
CA LEU A 128 -8.47 -4.21 -17.16
C LEU A 128 -9.73 -3.41 -17.49
N TYR A 129 -10.73 -3.50 -16.60
CA TYR A 129 -11.88 -2.62 -16.65
C TYR A 129 -11.45 -1.20 -16.23
N VAL A 130 -11.66 -0.24 -17.11
CA VAL A 130 -11.38 1.17 -16.85
C VAL A 130 -12.70 1.93 -16.84
N PRO A 131 -13.06 2.62 -15.73
CA PRO A 131 -14.32 3.33 -15.62
C PRO A 131 -14.45 4.43 -16.67
N SER A 132 -15.68 4.81 -16.99
CA SER A 132 -15.95 5.93 -17.87
C SER A 132 -15.33 7.22 -17.32
N PRO A 133 -14.95 8.16 -18.20
CA PRO A 133 -14.44 9.46 -17.76
C PRO A 133 -15.40 10.14 -16.78
N SER A 134 -14.86 10.70 -15.72
CA SER A 134 -15.59 11.45 -14.69
C SER A 134 -14.75 12.67 -14.28
N ILE A 135 -15.35 13.57 -13.50
CA ILE A 135 -14.64 14.75 -12.96
C ILE A 135 -13.44 14.31 -12.11
N MET A 136 -13.63 13.26 -11.29
CA MET A 136 -12.55 12.67 -10.51
C MET A 136 -11.79 11.67 -11.39
N PRO A 137 -10.47 11.87 -11.59
CA PRO A 137 -9.68 10.95 -12.38
C PRO A 137 -9.42 9.65 -11.61
N PHE A 138 -9.40 8.52 -12.32
CA PHE A 138 -8.85 7.29 -11.77
C PHE A 138 -7.32 7.28 -11.87
N THR A 139 -6.69 6.44 -11.09
CA THR A 139 -5.24 6.19 -11.11
C THR A 139 -4.96 4.72 -11.37
N VAL A 140 -3.82 4.44 -11.99
CA VAL A 140 -3.27 3.09 -12.09
C VAL A 140 -2.20 2.95 -11.01
N ARG A 141 -2.30 1.90 -10.18
CA ARG A 141 -1.33 1.60 -9.12
C ARG A 141 -0.76 0.21 -9.32
N ALA A 142 0.50 0.04 -8.93
CA ALA A 142 1.18 -1.25 -8.94
C ALA A 142 1.62 -1.62 -7.53
N VAL A 143 1.08 -2.73 -7.02
CA VAL A 143 1.59 -3.37 -5.80
C VAL A 143 2.52 -4.50 -6.23
N VAL A 144 3.70 -4.55 -5.63
CA VAL A 144 4.79 -5.40 -6.12
C VAL A 144 5.47 -6.17 -5.00
N SER A 145 6.04 -7.30 -5.38
CA SER A 145 7.02 -8.04 -4.61
C SER A 145 8.00 -8.67 -5.59
N ALA A 146 9.29 -8.54 -5.34
CA ALA A 146 10.31 -9.16 -6.17
C ALA A 146 11.46 -9.69 -5.30
N VAL A 147 11.97 -10.85 -5.69
CA VAL A 147 13.11 -11.51 -5.05
C VAL A 147 14.02 -12.12 -6.10
N ALA A 148 15.34 -12.08 -5.84
CA ALA A 148 16.31 -12.89 -6.56
C ALA A 148 17.07 -13.73 -5.51
N PRO A 149 16.92 -15.07 -5.55
CA PRO A 149 17.55 -15.95 -4.56
C PRO A 149 19.04 -16.20 -4.86
N ASP A 150 19.43 -16.07 -6.13
CA ASP A 150 20.79 -16.33 -6.61
C ASP A 150 21.21 -15.34 -7.70
N GLY A 151 22.51 -15.20 -7.90
CA GLY A 151 23.08 -14.33 -8.92
C GLY A 151 24.57 -14.57 -9.13
N ALA A 152 25.04 -14.24 -10.31
CA ALA A 152 26.43 -14.30 -10.70
C ALA A 152 26.98 -12.89 -10.90
N TYR A 153 28.19 -12.63 -10.40
CA TYR A 153 28.86 -11.35 -10.62
C TYR A 153 29.23 -11.18 -12.09
N ASP A 154 28.92 -10.03 -12.65
CA ASP A 154 29.31 -9.62 -13.99
C ASP A 154 30.38 -8.50 -13.92
N ALA A 155 31.59 -8.83 -14.30
CA ALA A 155 32.73 -7.89 -14.28
C ALA A 155 32.55 -6.73 -15.29
N THR A 156 31.72 -6.91 -16.31
CA THR A 156 31.50 -5.90 -17.36
C THR A 156 30.66 -4.76 -16.85
N THR A 157 29.57 -5.07 -16.13
CA THR A 157 28.66 -4.08 -15.57
C THR A 157 28.97 -3.74 -14.10
N GLN A 158 29.90 -4.47 -13.48
CA GLN A 158 30.16 -4.43 -12.03
C GLN A 158 28.90 -4.65 -11.20
N GLY A 159 27.98 -5.46 -11.72
CA GLY A 159 26.69 -5.78 -11.15
C GLY A 159 26.47 -7.28 -11.05
N PHE A 160 25.22 -7.69 -11.04
CA PHE A 160 24.85 -9.11 -10.98
C PHE A 160 23.92 -9.49 -12.10
N ILE A 161 24.12 -10.70 -12.66
CA ILE A 161 23.14 -11.37 -13.52
C ILE A 161 22.35 -12.31 -12.62
N VAL A 162 21.05 -12.14 -12.55
CA VAL A 162 20.15 -12.83 -11.62
C VAL A 162 18.93 -13.41 -12.33
N SER A 163 18.29 -14.37 -11.68
CA SER A 163 16.91 -14.78 -11.99
C SER A 163 15.97 -14.13 -10.99
N ILE A 164 15.05 -13.28 -11.49
CA ILE A 164 14.12 -12.51 -10.66
C ILE A 164 12.75 -13.16 -10.69
N CYS A 165 12.24 -13.52 -9.52
CA CYS A 165 10.83 -13.87 -9.32
C CYS A 165 10.07 -12.64 -8.88
N SER A 166 9.04 -12.25 -9.63
CA SER A 166 8.26 -11.05 -9.37
C SER A 166 6.76 -11.31 -9.36
N THR A 167 6.08 -10.61 -8.49
CA THR A 167 4.62 -10.49 -8.44
C THR A 167 4.26 -9.03 -8.63
N VAL A 168 3.43 -8.74 -9.62
CA VAL A 168 2.91 -7.41 -9.90
C VAL A 168 1.39 -7.45 -9.87
N ILE A 169 0.76 -6.63 -9.05
CA ILE A 169 -0.69 -6.43 -9.01
C ILE A 169 -0.98 -5.03 -9.52
N LEU A 170 -1.52 -4.93 -10.73
CA LEU A 170 -2.01 -3.67 -11.27
C LEU A 170 -3.46 -3.44 -10.83
N LYS A 171 -3.77 -2.24 -10.39
CA LYS A 171 -5.10 -1.83 -9.91
C LYS A 171 -5.53 -0.54 -10.60
N ILE A 172 -6.81 -0.50 -11.00
CA ILE A 172 -7.48 0.73 -11.41
C ILE A 172 -8.25 1.24 -10.20
N ALA A 173 -7.86 2.38 -9.67
CA ALA A 173 -8.37 2.92 -8.41
C ALA A 173 -8.77 4.38 -8.53
N MET A 174 -9.68 4.81 -7.67
CA MET A 174 -10.12 6.21 -7.55
C MET A 174 -10.48 6.51 -6.10
N PRO A 175 -10.07 7.67 -5.55
CA PRO A 175 -10.57 8.11 -4.27
C PRO A 175 -12.06 8.43 -4.37
N VAL A 176 -12.84 7.94 -3.42
CA VAL A 176 -14.28 8.15 -3.34
C VAL A 176 -14.70 8.40 -1.89
N GLU A 177 -15.80 9.13 -1.72
CA GLU A 177 -16.42 9.33 -0.44
C GLU A 177 -17.62 8.37 -0.30
N LEU A 178 -17.59 7.52 0.72
CA LEU A 178 -18.60 6.49 0.96
C LEU A 178 -19.32 6.77 2.27
N LEU A 179 -20.66 6.75 2.19
CA LEU A 179 -21.50 6.73 3.39
C LEU A 179 -21.65 5.30 3.88
N ILE A 180 -21.09 5.00 5.05
CA ILE A 180 -21.12 3.65 5.63
C ILE A 180 -21.76 3.67 7.02
N PRO A 181 -22.44 2.57 7.44
CA PRO A 181 -22.86 2.38 8.82
C PRO A 181 -21.64 2.10 9.71
N ALA A 182 -21.56 2.73 10.87
CA ALA A 182 -20.46 2.59 11.80
C ALA A 182 -20.92 2.12 13.19
N TYR A 183 -20.07 1.35 13.84
CA TYR A 183 -20.25 0.91 15.24
C TYR A 183 -19.63 1.91 16.25
N GLY A 184 -19.13 3.04 15.75
CA GLY A 184 -18.38 4.02 16.53
C GLY A 184 -16.88 3.91 16.32
N TYR A 185 -16.12 4.58 17.17
CA TYR A 185 -14.65 4.59 17.06
C TYR A 185 -14.03 3.30 17.61
N CYS A 186 -12.94 2.86 16.99
CA CYS A 186 -12.15 1.74 17.49
C CYS A 186 -11.52 2.08 18.83
N ALA A 187 -11.49 1.11 19.75
CA ALA A 187 -10.69 1.22 20.95
C ALA A 187 -9.22 0.96 20.60
N ILE A 188 -8.36 1.94 20.87
CA ILE A 188 -6.91 1.80 20.67
C ILE A 188 -6.29 1.47 22.01
N PRO A 189 -5.64 0.28 22.17
CA PRO A 189 -5.00 -0.07 23.40
C PRO A 189 -3.80 0.85 23.68
N PRO A 190 -3.56 1.26 24.93
CA PRO A 190 -2.42 2.08 25.27
C PRO A 190 -1.11 1.33 25.02
N ALA A 191 -0.06 2.07 24.65
CA ALA A 191 1.28 1.52 24.57
C ALA A 191 1.77 1.06 25.94
N GLN A 192 2.52 -0.03 25.98
CA GLN A 192 3.26 -0.43 27.17
C GLN A 192 4.62 0.25 27.13
N GLU A 193 4.73 1.42 27.73
CA GLU A 193 5.99 2.15 27.83
C GLU A 193 6.50 2.16 29.29
N TYR A 194 7.82 2.13 29.41
CA TYR A 194 8.55 2.31 30.68
C TYR A 194 8.84 3.79 30.98
N SER A 195 7.95 4.72 30.62
CA SER A 195 8.20 6.14 30.83
C SER A 195 7.31 6.74 31.91
N GLN A 196 7.88 7.63 32.70
CA GLN A 196 7.16 8.40 33.71
C GLN A 196 6.28 9.45 33.04
N GLU A 197 5.11 9.69 33.63
CA GLU A 197 4.17 10.71 33.19
C GLU A 197 4.80 12.12 33.21
N VAL A 198 4.79 12.78 32.08
CA VAL A 198 5.38 14.11 31.93
C VAL A 198 4.31 15.22 31.73
N CYS A 199 3.06 14.87 31.43
CA CYS A 199 2.02 15.84 31.06
C CYS A 199 0.67 15.53 31.73
N ALA A 200 0.52 15.90 33.00
CA ALA A 200 -0.78 15.78 33.68
C ALA A 200 -1.84 16.67 33.01
N GLY A 201 -3.04 16.15 32.83
CA GLY A 201 -4.19 16.86 32.27
C GLY A 201 -4.33 16.76 30.73
N PHE A 202 -3.25 16.57 29.98
CA PHE A 202 -3.34 16.35 28.53
C PHE A 202 -3.93 14.99 28.18
N PHE A 203 -3.61 13.98 28.97
CA PHE A 203 -4.07 12.60 28.77
C PHE A 203 -5.52 12.34 29.22
N GLU A 204 -6.17 13.33 29.83
CA GLU A 204 -7.59 13.26 30.22
C GLU A 204 -8.53 13.60 29.04
N LEU A 205 -7.99 14.17 27.96
CA LEU A 205 -8.80 14.47 26.77
C LEU A 205 -9.19 13.19 26.03
N PRO A 206 -10.46 13.07 25.57
CA PRO A 206 -10.87 11.92 24.77
C PRO A 206 -10.11 11.91 23.43
N LEU A 207 -9.67 10.72 23.01
CA LEU A 207 -8.92 10.53 21.75
C LEU A 207 -9.69 10.99 20.51
N TYR A 208 -11.03 10.83 20.55
CA TYR A 208 -11.92 11.26 19.48
C TYR A 208 -13.00 12.19 20.01
N PRO A 209 -13.51 13.15 19.18
CA PRO A 209 -14.59 14.02 19.59
C PRO A 209 -15.81 13.18 19.99
N GLN A 210 -16.40 13.55 21.15
CA GLN A 210 -17.61 12.88 21.60
C GLN A 210 -18.76 13.26 20.66
N THR A 211 -19.35 12.28 20.01
CA THR A 211 -20.63 12.49 19.29
C THR A 211 -21.69 12.88 20.31
N ARG A 212 -22.27 14.05 20.17
CA ARG A 212 -23.45 14.42 20.97
C ARG A 212 -24.58 13.45 20.60
N VAL A 213 -24.78 12.46 21.43
CA VAL A 213 -26.01 11.67 21.42
C VAL A 213 -27.11 12.64 21.82
N GLY A 214 -27.71 13.30 20.81
CA GLY A 214 -28.85 14.17 20.99
C GLY A 214 -30.04 13.38 21.51
N GLY A 215 -30.19 13.33 22.82
CA GLY A 215 -31.48 13.10 23.43
C GLY A 215 -32.34 14.35 23.21
N GLY A 216 -33.02 14.41 22.09
CA GLY A 216 -33.93 15.51 21.78
C GLY A 216 -34.91 15.07 20.69
N LYS A 217 -36.12 14.72 21.09
CA LYS A 217 -37.31 14.82 20.20
C LYS A 217 -37.34 16.24 19.64
N GLY A 218 -36.98 16.40 18.38
CA GLY A 218 -37.09 17.69 17.68
C GLY A 218 -37.33 17.43 16.22
N GLY A 219 -38.57 17.71 15.80
CA GLY A 219 -38.97 17.58 14.41
C GLY A 219 -38.11 18.36 13.45
N CYS A 220 -38.01 17.88 12.22
CA CYS A 220 -37.50 18.62 11.08
C CYS A 220 -38.39 19.85 10.83
N GLY A 221 -38.05 20.97 11.46
CA GLY A 221 -38.57 22.30 11.20
C GLY A 221 -37.50 23.14 10.56
N GLY A 222 -37.81 23.69 9.40
CA GLY A 222 -36.91 24.33 8.48
C GLY A 222 -36.19 25.56 8.99
N GLY A 223 -35.12 25.88 8.26
CA GLY A 223 -34.54 27.24 8.19
C GLY A 223 -33.16 27.35 8.74
N GLY A 224 -32.19 27.60 7.88
CA GLY A 224 -30.96 28.28 8.28
C GLY A 224 -29.66 27.68 7.69
N SER A 225 -29.24 28.24 6.60
CA SER A 225 -27.90 28.50 6.12
C SER A 225 -26.76 27.74 6.79
N GLY A 226 -26.10 26.90 6.02
CA GLY A 226 -24.80 26.43 6.42
C GLY A 226 -24.28 25.40 5.46
N CYS A 227 -23.36 25.81 4.61
CA CYS A 227 -22.32 24.99 3.98
C CYS A 227 -22.73 23.76 3.17
N CYS A 228 -23.75 23.77 2.38
CA CYS A 228 -23.95 22.94 1.19
C CYS A 228 -25.17 23.49 0.44
N GLY A 229 -24.98 24.56 -0.28
CA GLY A 229 -25.98 25.12 -1.16
C GLY A 229 -25.32 25.97 -2.23
N GLY A 230 -25.27 25.42 -3.41
CA GLY A 230 -24.76 26.10 -4.59
C GLY A 230 -24.22 25.11 -5.58
#